data_2d221e1ff720225f5f2012bac78e89b1
#
_entry.id   2d221e1ff720225f5f2012bac78e89b1
#
_cell.length_a   1.000
_cell.length_b   1.000
_cell.length_c   1.000
_cell.angle_alpha   90.00
_cell.angle_beta   90.00
_cell.angle_gamma   90.00
#
_symmetry.space_group_name_H-M   'P 1'
#
loop_
_entity.id
_entity.type
_entity.pdbx_description
1 polymer ?
#
loop_
_entity_poly.entity_id
_entity_poly.type
_entity_poly.pdbx_seq_one_letter_code
_entity_poly.pdbx_strand_id
1 'polypeptide(L)'
;MLRDFSTGVGLLGQGFSLVFRSPKLLLIGAIPALITTVLLIGGLVGLALWIDEIAAWVTPFADDWNEGLRAATRFAAGFSIIGAFVAIGLLLFTAITLIIGGPFYEHIAETVEDTHLGGVPEAEQVSWLKSAAVGVRDAVVLVGIAILLAIPLFAAGFIPVVGQTVVPVVAVLVNASLLAIELTGIPFTRRGLKLDVRRRTLRKRRAVTLGFAVPTYLLCLIPLAALVVLPAAMAGGTVLAHRLLHDQIR
;
A
#
# COMPACT_ATOMS: atom_id res chain seq x y z
N MET A 1 21.53 -7.92 -17.58
CA MET A 1 20.80 -8.20 -16.31
C MET A 1 21.13 -7.18 -15.22
N LEU A 2 22.39 -7.01 -14.77
CA LEU A 2 22.72 -6.00 -13.74
C LEU A 2 22.37 -4.57 -14.18
N ARG A 3 22.67 -4.21 -15.42
CA ARG A 3 22.33 -2.90 -15.99
C ARG A 3 20.81 -2.67 -16.06
N ASP A 4 20.04 -3.71 -16.38
CA ASP A 4 18.58 -3.60 -16.42
C ASP A 4 18.00 -3.46 -15.01
N PHE A 5 18.55 -4.20 -14.03
CA PHE A 5 18.17 -4.07 -12.64
C PHE A 5 18.45 -2.65 -12.11
N SER A 6 19.66 -2.11 -12.35
CA SER A 6 19.99 -0.74 -11.95
C SER A 6 19.12 0.30 -12.65
N THR A 7 18.70 0.05 -13.90
CA THR A 7 17.69 0.89 -14.57
C THR A 7 16.38 0.89 -13.81
N GLY A 8 15.91 -0.27 -13.33
CA GLY A 8 14.70 -0.37 -12.52
C GLY A 8 14.80 0.43 -11.20
N VAL A 9 15.93 0.30 -10.51
CA VAL A 9 16.20 1.12 -9.29
C VAL A 9 16.16 2.62 -9.63
N GLY A 10 16.75 3.00 -10.77
CA GLY A 10 16.73 4.39 -11.25
C GLY A 10 15.31 4.92 -11.51
N LEU A 11 14.37 4.05 -11.93
CA LEU A 11 12.97 4.45 -12.12
C LEU A 11 12.27 4.77 -10.80
N LEU A 12 12.58 4.05 -9.72
CA LEU A 12 12.11 4.41 -8.39
C LEU A 12 12.67 5.77 -7.96
N GLY A 13 13.97 6.00 -8.18
CA GLY A 13 14.61 7.29 -7.93
C GLY A 13 13.98 8.44 -8.74
N GLN A 14 13.60 8.19 -9.99
CA GLN A 14 12.85 9.16 -10.81
C GLN A 14 11.47 9.45 -10.20
N GLY A 15 10.76 8.43 -9.72
CA GLY A 15 9.49 8.61 -9.01
C GLY A 15 9.63 9.51 -7.78
N PHE A 16 10.63 9.28 -6.95
CA PHE A 16 10.97 10.18 -5.84
C PHE A 16 11.25 11.60 -6.32
N SER A 17 12.08 11.76 -7.35
CA SER A 17 12.40 13.08 -7.92
C SER A 17 11.16 13.82 -8.42
N LEU A 18 10.23 13.13 -9.09
CA LEU A 18 8.98 13.71 -9.58
C LEU A 18 8.09 14.20 -8.44
N VAL A 19 7.91 13.39 -7.41
CA VAL A 19 7.06 13.75 -6.27
C VAL A 19 7.68 14.87 -5.44
N PHE A 20 8.97 14.79 -5.09
CA PHE A 20 9.62 15.80 -4.27
C PHE A 20 9.83 17.15 -4.98
N ARG A 21 9.92 17.17 -6.31
CA ARG A 21 10.01 18.41 -7.09
C ARG A 21 8.65 19.04 -7.34
N SER A 22 7.56 18.34 -7.13
CA SER A 22 6.20 18.83 -7.30
C SER A 22 5.48 18.93 -5.95
N PRO A 23 5.36 20.14 -5.36
CA PRO A 23 4.63 20.32 -4.10
C PRO A 23 3.19 19.80 -4.19
N LYS A 24 2.57 19.90 -5.37
CA LYS A 24 1.21 19.39 -5.62
C LYS A 24 1.13 17.88 -5.47
N LEU A 25 2.05 17.14 -6.08
CA LEU A 25 2.08 15.66 -5.98
C LEU A 25 2.40 15.20 -4.56
N LEU A 26 3.30 15.92 -3.87
CA LEU A 26 3.65 15.63 -2.50
C LEU A 26 2.46 15.82 -1.56
N LEU A 27 1.72 16.92 -1.70
CA LEU A 27 0.50 17.16 -0.94
C LEU A 27 -0.56 16.10 -1.22
N ILE A 28 -0.83 15.78 -2.48
CA ILE A 28 -1.81 14.76 -2.86
C ILE A 28 -1.42 13.39 -2.23
N GLY A 29 -0.14 13.03 -2.26
CA GLY A 29 0.35 11.81 -1.65
C GLY A 29 0.27 11.80 -0.11
N ALA A 30 0.33 12.98 0.54
CA ALA A 30 0.26 13.10 1.98
C ALA A 30 -1.19 13.12 2.52
N ILE A 31 -2.18 13.55 1.71
CA ILE A 31 -3.58 13.69 2.14
C ILE A 31 -4.13 12.41 2.78
N PRO A 32 -3.97 11.21 2.22
CA PRO A 32 -4.51 9.99 2.83
C PRO A 32 -3.98 9.74 4.24
N ALA A 33 -2.67 9.95 4.44
CA ALA A 33 -2.04 9.81 5.74
C ALA A 33 -2.53 10.87 6.74
N LEU A 34 -2.71 12.11 6.29
CA LEU A 34 -3.27 13.18 7.12
C LEU A 34 -4.71 12.88 7.53
N ILE A 35 -5.56 12.43 6.59
CA ILE A 35 -6.94 12.04 6.90
C ILE A 35 -6.94 10.91 7.94
N THR A 36 -6.16 9.85 7.73
CA THR A 36 -6.07 8.73 8.67
C THR A 36 -5.59 9.19 10.04
N THR A 37 -4.59 10.08 10.09
CA THR A 37 -4.09 10.65 11.34
C THR A 37 -5.16 11.42 12.08
N VAL A 38 -5.92 12.29 11.39
CA VAL A 38 -7.02 13.06 11.98
C VAL A 38 -8.12 12.13 12.51
N LEU A 39 -8.47 11.08 11.76
CA LEU A 39 -9.46 10.09 12.19
C LEU A 39 -9.01 9.34 13.44
N LEU A 40 -7.75 8.91 13.52
CA LEU A 40 -7.24 8.19 14.69
C LEU A 40 -7.09 9.11 15.91
N ILE A 41 -6.58 10.32 15.72
CA ILE A 41 -6.49 11.29 16.83
C ILE A 41 -7.88 11.69 17.28
N GLY A 42 -8.82 11.97 16.38
CA GLY A 42 -10.20 12.29 16.71
C GLY A 42 -10.89 11.15 17.45
N GLY A 43 -10.68 9.90 17.00
CA GLY A 43 -11.16 8.71 17.70
C GLY A 43 -10.56 8.54 19.10
N LEU A 44 -9.25 8.79 19.25
CA LEU A 44 -8.58 8.72 20.54
C LEU A 44 -9.10 9.80 21.51
N VAL A 45 -9.27 11.03 21.03
CA VAL A 45 -9.86 12.12 21.83
C VAL A 45 -11.28 11.79 22.21
N GLY A 46 -12.11 11.33 21.27
CA GLY A 46 -13.47 10.88 21.55
C GLY A 46 -13.51 9.77 22.61
N LEU A 47 -12.65 8.76 22.45
CA LEU A 47 -12.53 7.67 23.42
C LEU A 47 -12.12 8.19 24.80
N ALA A 48 -11.14 9.11 24.87
CA ALA A 48 -10.67 9.68 26.13
C ALA A 48 -11.75 10.49 26.85
N LEU A 49 -12.62 11.18 26.12
CA LEU A 49 -13.73 11.94 26.69
C LEU A 49 -14.82 11.06 27.30
N TRP A 50 -15.00 9.84 26.80
CA TRP A 50 -16.02 8.89 27.23
C TRP A 50 -15.46 7.69 28.00
N ILE A 51 -14.17 7.75 28.40
CA ILE A 51 -13.46 6.58 28.95
C ILE A 51 -14.06 6.11 30.27
N ASP A 52 -14.57 7.04 31.13
CA ASP A 52 -15.13 6.70 32.42
C ASP A 52 -16.46 5.94 32.27
N GLU A 53 -17.33 6.39 31.35
CA GLU A 53 -18.59 5.72 31.04
C GLU A 53 -18.33 4.34 30.39
N ILE A 54 -17.39 4.27 29.47
CA ILE A 54 -17.03 3.00 28.78
C ILE A 54 -16.42 2.03 29.80
N ALA A 55 -15.51 2.49 30.66
CA ALA A 55 -14.90 1.67 31.70
C ALA A 55 -15.96 1.15 32.68
N ALA A 56 -16.92 1.99 33.10
CA ALA A 56 -18.04 1.57 33.95
C ALA A 56 -18.92 0.52 33.24
N TRP A 57 -19.23 0.74 31.97
CA TRP A 57 -20.03 -0.19 31.16
C TRP A 57 -19.38 -1.57 30.98
N VAL A 58 -18.06 -1.63 30.87
CA VAL A 58 -17.27 -2.88 30.67
C VAL A 58 -17.00 -3.58 32.01
N THR A 59 -17.12 -2.87 33.15
CA THR A 59 -16.86 -3.40 34.50
C THR A 59 -18.08 -3.38 35.44
N PRO A 60 -19.26 -3.86 34.99
CA PRO A 60 -20.46 -3.85 35.87
C PRO A 60 -20.30 -4.75 37.09
N PHE A 61 -19.46 -5.79 36.99
CA PHE A 61 -19.14 -6.69 38.09
C PHE A 61 -18.42 -6.02 39.28
N ALA A 62 -17.88 -4.83 39.08
CA ALA A 62 -17.17 -4.08 40.09
C ALA A 62 -18.07 -3.07 40.85
N ASP A 63 -19.34 -2.96 40.50
CA ASP A 63 -20.25 -1.95 41.07
C ASP A 63 -20.47 -2.14 42.59
N ASP A 64 -20.52 -3.40 43.03
CA ASP A 64 -20.71 -3.77 44.44
C ASP A 64 -19.40 -3.81 45.25
N TRP A 65 -18.28 -3.48 44.63
CA TRP A 65 -16.97 -3.50 45.29
C TRP A 65 -16.77 -2.22 46.11
N ASN A 66 -15.82 -2.29 47.09
CA ASN A 66 -15.43 -1.08 47.80
C ASN A 66 -14.86 -0.02 46.81
N GLU A 67 -14.97 1.23 47.20
CA GLU A 67 -14.69 2.38 46.34
C GLU A 67 -13.26 2.35 45.75
N GLY A 68 -12.27 1.94 46.54
CA GLY A 68 -10.88 1.86 46.11
C GLY A 68 -10.65 0.78 45.04
N LEU A 69 -11.20 -0.42 45.21
CA LEU A 69 -11.07 -1.51 44.23
C LEU A 69 -11.85 -1.20 42.95
N ARG A 70 -13.06 -0.62 43.10
CA ARG A 70 -13.86 -0.19 41.94
C ARG A 70 -13.12 0.86 41.12
N ALA A 71 -12.55 1.88 41.75
CA ALA A 71 -11.79 2.92 41.05
C ALA A 71 -10.54 2.35 40.36
N ALA A 72 -9.79 1.48 41.06
CA ALA A 72 -8.61 0.82 40.45
C ALA A 72 -8.98 -0.06 39.24
N THR A 73 -10.08 -0.81 39.33
CA THR A 73 -10.55 -1.68 38.23
C THR A 73 -10.98 -0.87 37.02
N ARG A 74 -11.76 0.21 37.25
CA ARG A 74 -12.18 1.12 36.17
C ARG A 74 -11.01 1.84 35.52
N PHE A 75 -10.04 2.28 36.33
CA PHE A 75 -8.80 2.86 35.80
C PHE A 75 -8.01 1.84 34.93
N ALA A 76 -7.83 0.62 35.42
CA ALA A 76 -7.16 -0.44 34.66
C ALA A 76 -7.91 -0.79 33.37
N ALA A 77 -9.23 -0.86 33.41
CA ALA A 77 -10.05 -1.08 32.21
C ALA A 77 -9.91 0.07 31.21
N GLY A 78 -10.01 1.33 31.65
CA GLY A 78 -9.83 2.50 30.80
C GLY A 78 -8.45 2.55 30.15
N PHE A 79 -7.39 2.30 30.92
CA PHE A 79 -6.03 2.22 30.41
C PHE A 79 -5.87 1.11 29.36
N SER A 80 -6.46 -0.06 29.61
CA SER A 80 -6.43 -1.20 28.68
C SER A 80 -7.18 -0.89 27.39
N ILE A 81 -8.32 -0.23 27.46
CA ILE A 81 -9.13 0.16 26.29
C ILE A 81 -8.39 1.17 25.43
N ILE A 82 -7.80 2.21 26.05
CA ILE A 82 -6.97 3.19 25.32
C ILE A 82 -5.77 2.51 24.69
N GLY A 83 -5.07 1.65 25.43
CA GLY A 83 -3.93 0.90 24.92
C GLY A 83 -4.29 0.00 23.74
N ALA A 84 -5.41 -0.71 23.82
CA ALA A 84 -5.93 -1.53 22.73
C ALA A 84 -6.29 -0.67 21.50
N PHE A 85 -6.96 0.46 21.70
CA PHE A 85 -7.31 1.38 20.61
C PHE A 85 -6.06 1.89 19.89
N VAL A 86 -5.04 2.31 20.64
CA VAL A 86 -3.76 2.77 20.06
C VAL A 86 -3.07 1.64 19.32
N ALA A 87 -2.97 0.46 19.92
CA ALA A 87 -2.31 -0.69 19.29
C ALA A 87 -3.02 -1.11 17.98
N ILE A 88 -4.35 -1.25 18.03
CA ILE A 88 -5.14 -1.59 16.83
C ILE A 88 -5.08 -0.45 15.81
N GLY A 89 -5.17 0.80 16.25
CA GLY A 89 -5.07 1.98 15.39
C GLY A 89 -3.74 2.03 14.64
N LEU A 90 -2.62 1.75 15.29
CA LEU A 90 -1.31 1.67 14.64
C LEU A 90 -1.22 0.54 13.61
N LEU A 91 -1.81 -0.63 13.91
CA LEU A 91 -1.87 -1.75 12.97
C LEU A 91 -2.73 -1.42 11.75
N LEU A 92 -3.88 -0.78 11.98
CA LEU A 92 -4.81 -0.44 10.90
C LEU A 92 -4.42 0.83 10.14
N PHE A 93 -3.54 1.66 10.69
CA PHE A 93 -3.14 2.94 10.09
C PHE A 93 -2.72 2.79 8.63
N THR A 94 -1.84 1.85 8.36
CA THR A 94 -1.37 1.58 6.99
C THR A 94 -2.51 1.11 6.09
N ALA A 95 -3.34 0.18 6.57
CA ALA A 95 -4.46 -0.35 5.79
C ALA A 95 -5.50 0.75 5.47
N ILE A 96 -5.88 1.55 6.44
CA ILE A 96 -6.83 2.66 6.27
C ILE A 96 -6.25 3.71 5.31
N THR A 97 -4.97 4.07 5.49
CA THR A 97 -4.28 5.02 4.61
C THR A 97 -4.24 4.53 3.17
N LEU A 98 -4.02 3.23 2.94
CA LEU A 98 -4.02 2.64 1.60
C LEU A 98 -5.41 2.65 0.96
N ILE A 99 -6.45 2.32 1.71
CA ILE A 99 -7.84 2.33 1.22
C ILE A 99 -8.24 3.76 0.81
N ILE A 100 -7.97 4.74 1.68
CA ILE A 100 -8.24 6.16 1.40
C ILE A 100 -7.34 6.64 0.26
N GLY A 101 -6.09 6.14 0.19
CA GLY A 101 -5.05 6.56 -0.75
C GLY A 101 -5.33 6.23 -2.20
N GLY A 102 -6.15 5.21 -2.48
CA GLY A 102 -6.39 4.73 -3.84
C GLY A 102 -6.66 5.83 -4.87
N PRO A 103 -7.70 6.67 -4.70
CA PRO A 103 -8.02 7.76 -5.62
C PRO A 103 -6.91 8.81 -5.76
N PHE A 104 -6.18 9.07 -4.68
CA PHE A 104 -5.07 10.03 -4.69
C PHE A 104 -3.85 9.50 -5.45
N TYR A 105 -3.55 8.22 -5.30
CA TYR A 105 -2.46 7.58 -6.04
C TYR A 105 -2.79 7.44 -7.53
N GLU A 106 -4.07 7.20 -7.87
CA GLU A 106 -4.56 7.24 -9.24
C GLU A 106 -4.30 8.62 -9.87
N HIS A 107 -4.67 9.68 -9.17
CA HIS A 107 -4.44 11.05 -9.63
C HIS A 107 -2.94 11.40 -9.78
N ILE A 108 -2.06 10.86 -8.91
CA ILE A 108 -0.60 11.00 -9.08
C ILE A 108 -0.15 10.35 -10.39
N ALA A 109 -0.58 9.11 -10.66
CA ALA A 109 -0.21 8.41 -11.87
C ALA A 109 -0.69 9.14 -13.13
N GLU A 110 -1.94 9.60 -13.14
CA GLU A 110 -2.51 10.39 -14.24
C GLU A 110 -1.75 11.69 -14.46
N THR A 111 -1.50 12.44 -13.38
CA THR A 111 -0.76 13.72 -13.47
C THR A 111 0.65 13.50 -14.02
N VAL A 112 1.36 12.46 -13.57
CA VAL A 112 2.69 12.14 -14.08
C VAL A 112 2.63 11.77 -15.56
N GLU A 113 1.65 10.97 -15.97
CA GLU A 113 1.49 10.57 -17.35
C GLU A 113 1.19 11.76 -18.26
N ASP A 114 0.26 12.62 -17.85
CA ASP A 114 -0.19 13.75 -18.67
C ASP A 114 0.84 14.87 -18.74
N THR A 115 1.55 15.15 -17.64
CA THR A 115 2.48 16.29 -17.58
C THR A 115 3.92 15.96 -17.96
N HIS A 116 4.38 14.70 -17.74
CA HIS A 116 5.79 14.35 -17.92
C HIS A 116 6.03 13.32 -19.03
N LEU A 117 4.98 12.59 -19.45
CA LEU A 117 5.12 11.50 -20.40
C LEU A 117 4.35 11.73 -21.71
N GLY A 118 3.80 12.94 -21.90
CA GLY A 118 3.11 13.32 -23.15
C GLY A 118 1.63 12.89 -23.22
N GLY A 119 1.08 12.40 -22.11
CA GLY A 119 -0.34 12.00 -22.03
C GLY A 119 -0.66 10.70 -22.78
N VAL A 120 -1.95 10.39 -22.83
CA VAL A 120 -2.50 9.28 -23.61
C VAL A 120 -3.44 9.87 -24.65
N PRO A 121 -3.05 9.93 -25.95
CA PRO A 121 -3.85 10.56 -27.01
C PRO A 121 -5.28 10.01 -27.13
N GLU A 122 -5.45 8.73 -26.85
CA GLU A 122 -6.73 8.01 -26.88
C GLU A 122 -7.00 7.38 -25.49
N ALA A 123 -6.92 8.18 -24.42
CA ALA A 123 -7.32 7.68 -23.10
C ALA A 123 -8.78 7.25 -23.18
N GLU A 124 -9.05 5.97 -22.94
CA GLU A 124 -10.41 5.47 -22.85
C GLU A 124 -11.11 6.27 -21.75
N GLN A 125 -12.12 7.06 -22.09
CA GLN A 125 -12.95 7.76 -21.10
C GLN A 125 -13.79 6.73 -20.35
N VAL A 126 -13.10 6.02 -19.46
CA VAL A 126 -13.74 5.01 -18.62
C VAL A 126 -14.45 5.74 -17.48
N SER A 127 -15.76 5.54 -17.36
CA SER A 127 -16.50 6.02 -16.19
C SER A 127 -15.77 5.61 -14.92
N TRP A 128 -15.67 6.52 -13.93
CA TRP A 128 -15.06 6.26 -12.62
C TRP A 128 -15.52 4.93 -12.00
N LEU A 129 -16.81 4.62 -12.08
CA LEU A 129 -17.38 3.36 -11.61
C LEU A 129 -16.79 2.13 -12.32
N LYS A 130 -16.56 2.22 -13.63
CA LYS A 130 -15.96 1.12 -14.41
C LYS A 130 -14.48 0.95 -14.06
N SER A 131 -13.74 2.05 -13.88
CA SER A 131 -12.33 2.02 -13.42
C SER A 131 -12.22 1.40 -12.03
N ALA A 132 -13.07 1.81 -11.10
CA ALA A 132 -13.12 1.25 -9.75
C ALA A 132 -13.46 -0.25 -9.76
N ALA A 133 -14.44 -0.67 -10.56
CA ALA A 133 -14.82 -2.08 -10.70
C ALA A 133 -13.67 -2.94 -11.27
N VAL A 134 -12.93 -2.42 -12.26
CA VAL A 134 -11.74 -3.08 -12.81
C VAL A 134 -10.65 -3.16 -11.76
N GLY A 135 -10.40 -2.07 -11.03
CA GLY A 135 -9.41 -2.03 -9.94
C GLY A 135 -9.72 -3.04 -8.84
N VAL A 136 -10.97 -3.11 -8.37
CA VAL A 136 -11.41 -4.09 -7.37
C VAL A 136 -11.26 -5.52 -7.88
N ARG A 137 -11.66 -5.80 -9.13
CA ARG A 137 -11.49 -7.11 -9.75
C ARG A 137 -10.01 -7.52 -9.81
N ASP A 138 -9.16 -6.61 -10.26
CA ASP A 138 -7.71 -6.86 -10.37
C ASP A 138 -7.11 -7.10 -8.98
N ALA A 139 -7.49 -6.32 -7.97
CA ALA A 139 -7.07 -6.50 -6.58
C ALA A 139 -7.49 -7.88 -6.04
N VAL A 140 -8.75 -8.30 -6.24
CA VAL A 140 -9.22 -9.63 -5.82
C VAL A 140 -8.40 -10.75 -6.49
N VAL A 141 -8.11 -10.62 -7.79
CA VAL A 141 -7.28 -11.60 -8.50
C VAL A 141 -5.85 -11.61 -7.95
N LEU A 142 -5.25 -10.45 -7.70
CA LEU A 142 -3.89 -10.38 -7.14
C LEU A 142 -3.82 -10.93 -5.72
N VAL A 143 -4.81 -10.65 -4.88
CA VAL A 143 -4.93 -11.24 -3.53
C VAL A 143 -5.09 -12.76 -3.62
N GLY A 144 -5.93 -13.25 -4.50
CA GLY A 144 -6.08 -14.70 -4.73
C GLY A 144 -4.77 -15.37 -5.14
N ILE A 145 -4.00 -14.74 -6.02
CA ILE A 145 -2.66 -15.21 -6.42
C ILE A 145 -1.69 -15.16 -5.23
N ALA A 146 -1.71 -14.08 -4.44
CA ALA A 146 -0.87 -13.96 -3.26
C ALA A 146 -1.15 -15.08 -2.26
N ILE A 147 -2.41 -15.37 -1.96
CA ILE A 147 -2.84 -16.46 -1.07
C ILE A 147 -2.38 -17.82 -1.64
N LEU A 148 -2.61 -18.07 -2.93
CA LEU A 148 -2.22 -19.32 -3.57
C LEU A 148 -0.70 -19.56 -3.50
N LEU A 149 0.11 -18.51 -3.64
CA LEU A 149 1.56 -18.59 -3.52
C LEU A 149 2.04 -18.62 -2.07
N ALA A 150 1.29 -18.04 -1.14
CA ALA A 150 1.61 -18.06 0.28
C ALA A 150 1.51 -19.47 0.88
N ILE A 151 0.56 -20.30 0.42
CA ILE A 151 0.37 -21.65 0.93
C ILE A 151 1.64 -22.53 0.80
N PRO A 152 2.23 -22.71 -0.40
CA PRO A 152 3.45 -23.50 -0.54
C PRO A 152 4.66 -22.85 0.14
N LEU A 153 4.75 -21.51 0.17
CA LEU A 153 5.81 -20.80 0.88
C LEU A 153 5.71 -21.03 2.39
N PHE A 154 4.49 -20.99 2.93
CA PHE A 154 4.24 -21.29 4.34
C PHE A 154 4.64 -22.74 4.67
N ALA A 155 4.21 -23.70 3.86
CA ALA A 155 4.61 -25.10 4.04
C ALA A 155 6.13 -25.30 3.96
N ALA A 156 6.80 -24.65 2.99
CA ALA A 156 8.25 -24.69 2.86
C ALA A 156 8.98 -24.00 4.04
N GLY A 157 8.31 -23.07 4.74
CA GLY A 157 8.80 -22.41 5.93
C GLY A 157 9.12 -23.35 7.09
N PHE A 158 8.48 -24.52 7.16
CA PHE A 158 8.74 -25.55 8.19
C PHE A 158 9.99 -26.40 7.90
N ILE A 159 10.57 -26.30 6.70
CA ILE A 159 11.78 -27.06 6.35
C ILE A 159 12.99 -26.33 6.95
N PRO A 160 13.77 -26.96 7.85
CA PRO A 160 14.97 -26.35 8.42
C PRO A 160 15.91 -25.84 7.31
N VAL A 161 16.58 -24.72 7.56
CA VAL A 161 17.46 -24.01 6.63
C VAL A 161 16.72 -23.39 5.44
N VAL A 162 15.88 -24.13 4.70
CA VAL A 162 15.11 -23.62 3.54
C VAL A 162 14.13 -22.54 3.98
N GLY A 163 13.38 -22.79 5.06
CA GLY A 163 12.41 -21.86 5.62
C GLY A 163 13.02 -20.52 6.05
N GLN A 164 14.25 -20.56 6.54
CA GLN A 164 14.93 -19.38 7.08
C GLN A 164 15.74 -18.61 6.01
N THR A 165 16.12 -19.26 4.90
CA THR A 165 16.99 -18.68 3.87
C THR A 165 16.28 -18.46 2.55
N VAL A 166 15.73 -19.52 1.95
CA VAL A 166 15.14 -19.47 0.60
C VAL A 166 13.74 -18.85 0.63
N VAL A 167 12.91 -19.26 1.61
CA VAL A 167 11.51 -18.81 1.68
C VAL A 167 11.39 -17.29 1.80
N PRO A 168 12.13 -16.56 2.67
CA PRO A 168 12.06 -15.11 2.73
C PRO A 168 12.46 -14.42 1.41
N VAL A 169 13.49 -14.93 0.74
CA VAL A 169 13.94 -14.36 -0.54
C VAL A 169 12.87 -14.55 -1.61
N VAL A 170 12.29 -15.75 -1.72
CA VAL A 170 11.22 -16.02 -2.68
C VAL A 170 9.98 -15.19 -2.33
N ALA A 171 9.62 -15.07 -1.06
CA ALA A 171 8.51 -14.25 -0.60
C ALA A 171 8.69 -12.77 -1.01
N VAL A 172 9.89 -12.20 -0.82
CA VAL A 172 10.20 -10.84 -1.26
C VAL A 172 10.03 -10.70 -2.77
N LEU A 173 10.55 -11.63 -3.57
CA LEU A 173 10.46 -11.58 -5.04
C LEU A 173 9.02 -11.69 -5.53
N VAL A 174 8.22 -12.57 -4.91
CA VAL A 174 6.80 -12.75 -5.23
C VAL A 174 6.01 -11.48 -4.89
N ASN A 175 6.10 -11.00 -3.65
CA ASN A 175 5.36 -9.82 -3.21
C ASN A 175 5.80 -8.55 -3.95
N ALA A 176 7.09 -8.36 -4.20
CA ALA A 176 7.59 -7.26 -5.03
C ALA A 176 7.02 -7.34 -6.46
N SER A 177 6.93 -8.54 -7.04
CA SER A 177 6.33 -8.71 -8.38
C SER A 177 4.86 -8.37 -8.41
N LEU A 178 4.09 -8.75 -7.37
CA LEU A 178 2.68 -8.39 -7.22
C LEU A 178 2.51 -6.88 -7.05
N LEU A 179 3.34 -6.26 -6.22
CA LEU A 179 3.36 -4.81 -6.02
C LEU A 179 3.66 -4.06 -7.32
N ALA A 180 4.62 -4.53 -8.15
CA ALA A 180 4.89 -3.93 -9.46
C ALA A 180 3.69 -4.00 -10.39
N ILE A 181 2.95 -5.12 -10.38
CA ILE A 181 1.71 -5.26 -11.16
C ILE A 181 0.68 -4.23 -10.69
N GLU A 182 0.54 -4.02 -9.40
CA GLU A 182 -0.40 -3.04 -8.84
C GLU A 182 -0.01 -1.60 -9.20
N LEU A 183 1.24 -1.19 -8.91
CA LEU A 183 1.74 0.16 -9.15
C LEU A 183 1.76 0.59 -10.63
N THR A 184 1.74 -0.36 -11.55
CA THR A 184 1.64 -0.09 -12.99
C THR A 184 0.22 -0.15 -13.52
N GLY A 185 -0.79 -0.37 -12.66
CA GLY A 185 -2.18 -0.60 -13.05
C GLY A 185 -2.77 0.50 -13.90
N ILE A 186 -2.68 1.73 -13.43
CA ILE A 186 -3.36 2.90 -14.00
C ILE A 186 -2.93 3.17 -15.45
N PRO A 187 -1.63 3.26 -15.81
CA PRO A 187 -1.22 3.46 -17.19
C PRO A 187 -1.71 2.39 -18.16
N PHE A 188 -1.82 1.13 -17.72
CA PHE A 188 -2.36 0.05 -18.53
C PHE A 188 -3.88 0.16 -18.68
N THR A 189 -4.59 0.47 -17.59
CA THR A 189 -6.06 0.62 -17.60
C THR A 189 -6.51 1.79 -18.46
N ARG A 190 -5.79 2.92 -18.42
CA ARG A 190 -6.06 4.09 -19.29
C ARG A 190 -5.93 3.79 -20.79
N ARG A 191 -5.21 2.72 -21.15
CA ARG A 191 -5.06 2.21 -22.53
C ARG A 191 -5.95 1.01 -22.82
N GLY A 192 -6.94 0.71 -21.97
CA GLY A 192 -7.83 -0.45 -22.13
C GLY A 192 -7.13 -1.81 -22.01
N LEU A 193 -5.88 -1.84 -21.52
CA LEU A 193 -5.08 -3.07 -21.43
C LEU A 193 -5.43 -3.84 -20.15
N LYS A 194 -5.73 -5.13 -20.33
CA LYS A 194 -6.13 -6.03 -19.24
C LYS A 194 -4.94 -6.50 -18.39
N LEU A 195 -5.24 -7.02 -17.21
CA LEU A 195 -4.27 -7.55 -16.24
C LEU A 195 -3.30 -8.60 -16.83
N ASP A 196 -3.77 -9.46 -17.73
CA ASP A 196 -2.94 -10.49 -18.37
C ASP A 196 -1.87 -9.87 -19.29
N VAL A 197 -2.21 -8.83 -20.05
CA VAL A 197 -1.26 -8.08 -20.88
C VAL A 197 -0.22 -7.40 -19.99
N ARG A 198 -0.65 -6.71 -18.93
CA ARG A 198 0.22 -6.06 -17.95
C ARG A 198 1.22 -7.06 -17.35
N ARG A 199 0.74 -8.21 -16.86
CA ARG A 199 1.60 -9.27 -16.31
C ARG A 199 2.62 -9.79 -17.32
N ARG A 200 2.20 -10.03 -18.57
CA ARG A 200 3.10 -10.49 -19.64
C ARG A 200 4.17 -9.45 -19.96
N THR A 201 3.80 -8.19 -20.05
CA THR A 201 4.72 -7.07 -20.33
C THR A 201 5.81 -6.95 -19.25
N LEU A 202 5.40 -6.94 -17.97
CA LEU A 202 6.33 -6.89 -16.84
C LEU A 202 7.25 -8.13 -16.78
N ARG A 203 6.74 -9.33 -17.12
CA ARG A 203 7.54 -10.55 -17.18
C ARG A 203 8.58 -10.57 -18.31
N LYS A 204 8.31 -9.93 -19.45
CA LYS A 204 9.28 -9.84 -20.55
C LYS A 204 10.54 -9.08 -20.13
N ARG A 205 10.42 -8.05 -19.31
CA ARG A 205 11.51 -7.21 -18.80
C ARG A 205 11.68 -7.36 -17.27
N ARG A 206 11.67 -8.63 -16.81
CA ARG A 206 11.69 -8.94 -15.37
C ARG A 206 12.86 -8.32 -14.61
N ALA A 207 14.03 -8.14 -15.22
CA ALA A 207 15.17 -7.53 -14.55
C ALA A 207 14.93 -6.05 -14.21
N VAL A 208 14.34 -5.27 -15.12
CA VAL A 208 13.94 -3.88 -14.88
C VAL A 208 12.80 -3.82 -13.86
N THR A 209 11.79 -4.68 -14.03
CA THR A 209 10.63 -4.76 -13.14
C THR A 209 11.06 -5.09 -11.70
N LEU A 210 11.90 -6.10 -11.50
CA LEU A 210 12.39 -6.47 -10.16
C LEU A 210 13.33 -5.41 -9.59
N GLY A 211 14.14 -4.76 -10.44
CA GLY A 211 14.97 -3.64 -10.01
C GLY A 211 14.18 -2.47 -9.47
N PHE A 212 12.99 -2.21 -9.99
CA PHE A 212 12.03 -1.24 -9.44
C PHE A 212 11.31 -1.79 -8.22
N ALA A 213 10.76 -3.00 -8.34
CA ALA A 213 9.81 -3.56 -7.39
C ALA A 213 10.43 -3.99 -6.05
N VAL A 214 11.61 -4.61 -6.07
CA VAL A 214 12.25 -5.13 -4.84
C VAL A 214 12.60 -4.00 -3.87
N PRO A 215 13.34 -2.95 -4.26
CA PRO A 215 13.61 -1.86 -3.33
C PRO A 215 12.32 -1.14 -2.90
N THR A 216 11.34 -0.98 -3.78
CA THR A 216 10.04 -0.41 -3.43
C THR A 216 9.35 -1.24 -2.34
N TYR A 217 9.27 -2.55 -2.52
CA TYR A 217 8.65 -3.45 -1.55
C TYR A 217 9.36 -3.42 -0.20
N LEU A 218 10.69 -3.49 -0.20
CA LEU A 218 11.48 -3.46 1.03
C LEU A 218 11.32 -2.14 1.80
N LEU A 219 11.25 -1.02 1.09
CA LEU A 219 10.99 0.28 1.71
C LEU A 219 9.55 0.37 2.26
N CYS A 220 8.57 -0.24 1.59
CA CYS A 220 7.18 -0.28 2.06
C CYS A 220 6.99 -1.18 3.29
N LEU A 221 7.91 -2.08 3.60
CA LEU A 221 7.87 -2.85 4.86
C LEU A 221 8.08 -1.96 6.10
N ILE A 222 8.61 -0.76 5.93
CA ILE A 222 8.75 0.24 6.98
C ILE A 222 7.49 1.11 6.95
N PRO A 223 6.56 1.01 7.95
CA PRO A 223 5.24 1.65 7.87
C PRO A 223 5.28 3.16 7.59
N LEU A 224 6.13 3.90 8.29
CA LEU A 224 6.27 5.34 8.09
C LEU A 224 6.92 5.69 6.74
N ALA A 225 7.86 4.88 6.27
CA ALA A 225 8.47 5.08 4.96
C ALA A 225 7.44 4.83 3.83
N ALA A 226 6.53 3.88 4.02
CA ALA A 226 5.48 3.58 3.04
C ALA A 226 4.66 4.82 2.66
N LEU A 227 4.41 5.74 3.59
CA LEU A 227 3.66 6.98 3.34
C LEU A 227 4.30 7.86 2.28
N VAL A 228 5.62 7.86 2.20
CA VAL A 228 6.40 8.65 1.23
C VAL A 228 6.76 7.81 0.00
N VAL A 229 7.03 6.52 0.23
CA VAL A 229 7.44 5.58 -0.82
C VAL A 229 6.30 5.33 -1.80
N LEU A 230 5.06 5.17 -1.33
CA LEU A 230 3.93 4.83 -2.20
C LEU A 230 3.61 5.90 -3.25
N PRO A 231 3.49 7.19 -2.92
CA PRO A 231 3.35 8.24 -3.94
C PRO A 231 4.49 8.23 -4.96
N ALA A 232 5.73 8.09 -4.49
CA ALA A 232 6.91 8.01 -5.35
C ALA A 232 6.92 6.74 -6.21
N ALA A 233 6.49 5.61 -5.64
CA ALA A 233 6.38 4.35 -6.35
C ALA A 233 5.25 4.36 -7.41
N MET A 234 4.14 5.05 -7.14
CA MET A 234 3.09 5.28 -8.17
C MET A 234 3.64 6.10 -9.34
N ALA A 235 4.33 7.20 -9.06
CA ALA A 235 4.99 8.00 -10.10
C ALA A 235 6.03 7.18 -10.88
N GLY A 236 6.91 6.46 -10.17
CA GLY A 236 7.93 5.60 -10.79
C GLY A 236 7.35 4.41 -11.55
N GLY A 237 6.28 3.80 -11.05
CA GLY A 237 5.53 2.74 -11.72
C GLY A 237 4.88 3.20 -13.01
N THR A 238 4.38 4.43 -13.03
CA THR A 238 3.85 5.07 -14.25
C THR A 238 4.95 5.24 -15.30
N VAL A 239 6.14 5.72 -14.90
CA VAL A 239 7.30 5.84 -15.81
C VAL A 239 7.76 4.46 -16.30
N LEU A 240 7.79 3.45 -15.43
CA LEU A 240 8.10 2.07 -15.78
C LEU A 240 7.12 1.53 -16.83
N ALA A 241 5.82 1.67 -16.60
CA ALA A 241 4.78 1.21 -17.52
C ALA A 241 4.89 1.87 -18.88
N HIS A 242 5.04 3.19 -18.91
CA HIS A 242 5.22 3.97 -20.13
C HIS A 242 6.44 3.47 -20.94
N ARG A 243 7.58 3.31 -20.28
CA ARG A 243 8.80 2.81 -20.93
C ARG A 243 8.61 1.41 -21.52
N LEU A 244 8.00 0.49 -20.75
CA LEU A 244 7.78 -0.88 -21.21
C LEU A 244 6.80 -0.98 -22.39
N LEU A 245 5.80 -0.09 -22.43
CA LEU A 245 4.84 -0.01 -23.53
C LEU A 245 5.50 0.56 -24.80
N HIS A 246 6.32 1.59 -24.68
CA HIS A 246 7.08 2.15 -25.82
C HIS A 246 8.11 1.17 -26.40
N ASP A 247 8.79 0.38 -25.55
CA ASP A 247 9.74 -0.65 -25.99
C ASP A 247 9.07 -1.81 -26.76
N GLN A 248 7.74 -1.94 -26.70
CA GLN A 248 6.99 -2.98 -27.46
C GLN A 248 6.56 -2.52 -28.85
N ILE A 249 6.59 -1.22 -29.13
CA ILE A 249 6.19 -0.62 -30.41
C ILE A 249 7.39 -0.50 -31.36
N ARG A 250 8.61 -0.65 -30.86
CA ARG A 250 9.86 -0.73 -31.64
C ARG A 250 10.29 -2.18 -31.85
#